data_82f74368d065117d1fc3e1eefe02f6f7
#
_entry.id   82f74368d065117d1fc3e1eefe02f6f7
#
_cell.length_a   1.000
_cell.length_b   1.000
_cell.length_c   1.000
_cell.angle_alpha   90.00
_cell.angle_beta   90.00
_cell.angle_gamma   90.00
#
_symmetry.space_group_name_H-M   'P 1'
#
loop_
_entity.id
_entity.type
_entity.pdbx_description
1 polymer ?
#
loop_
_entity_poly.entity_id
_entity_poly.type
_entity_poly.pdbx_seq_one_letter_code
_entity_poly.pdbx_strand_id
1 'polypeptide(L)'
;MSSTSTPPSKNPARLLAKFARGASGVVLVLVTVAVVGAMLVPTLLGYNLYAIDGGSMEPTIHRGALAYDLEVPVSELRRGDVITYVPPGHSRVVTHRIIEIARPDPRGGPVYRTQGDANARADMRTFRLDRASQARFSFSIPVVGWLLLYLGTPIVKVLALGLPALLIAVWIVASLWREGGRALREQDPAAEEYGALDAEDEQLVSGAGARA
;
A
#
# COMPACT_ATOMS: atom_id res chain seq x y z
N MET A 1 -38.49 3.21 51.03
CA MET A 1 -38.55 2.78 49.62
C MET A 1 -37.15 2.80 49.06
N SER A 2 -36.53 1.61 48.97
CA SER A 2 -35.13 1.50 48.52
C SER A 2 -35.14 1.30 47.00
N SER A 3 -34.65 2.27 46.24
CA SER A 3 -34.49 2.17 44.80
C SER A 3 -33.20 1.38 44.47
N THR A 4 -33.35 0.15 44.09
CA THR A 4 -32.25 -0.67 43.56
C THR A 4 -31.92 -0.21 42.13
N SER A 5 -30.85 0.56 41.97
CA SER A 5 -30.28 0.92 40.66
C SER A 5 -29.61 -0.30 40.05
N THR A 6 -30.19 -0.84 39.02
CA THR A 6 -29.60 -1.92 38.20
C THR A 6 -28.35 -1.37 37.47
N PRO A 7 -27.17 -2.00 37.57
CA PRO A 7 -25.98 -1.54 36.86
C PRO A 7 -26.19 -1.67 35.36
N PRO A 8 -25.64 -0.74 34.53
CA PRO A 8 -25.82 -0.78 33.07
C PRO A 8 -25.20 -2.05 32.47
N SER A 9 -26.01 -2.84 31.76
CA SER A 9 -25.57 -4.07 31.12
C SER A 9 -24.51 -3.73 30.08
N LYS A 10 -23.31 -4.28 30.21
CA LYS A 10 -22.25 -4.16 29.23
C LYS A 10 -22.68 -4.93 27.98
N ASN A 11 -23.13 -4.24 26.95
CA ASN A 11 -23.61 -4.83 25.70
C ASN A 11 -22.44 -5.57 25.02
N PRO A 12 -22.45 -6.92 24.96
CA PRO A 12 -21.33 -7.71 24.44
C PRO A 12 -21.01 -7.41 22.97
N ALA A 13 -22.00 -6.98 22.18
CA ALA A 13 -21.81 -6.59 20.79
C ALA A 13 -20.93 -5.34 20.65
N ARG A 14 -21.01 -4.39 21.58
CA ARG A 14 -20.14 -3.19 21.58
C ARG A 14 -18.70 -3.51 21.95
N LEU A 15 -18.48 -4.46 22.85
CA LEU A 15 -17.14 -4.95 23.21
C LEU A 15 -16.52 -5.68 22.01
N LEU A 16 -17.23 -6.61 21.38
CA LEU A 16 -16.78 -7.32 20.17
C LEU A 16 -16.46 -6.34 19.04
N ALA A 17 -17.27 -5.31 18.80
CA ALA A 17 -16.99 -4.30 17.78
C ALA A 17 -15.76 -3.44 18.10
N LYS A 18 -15.44 -3.17 19.36
CA LYS A 18 -14.21 -2.48 19.76
C LYS A 18 -12.98 -3.37 19.57
N PHE A 19 -13.06 -4.65 19.94
CA PHE A 19 -11.99 -5.63 19.71
C PHE A 19 -11.74 -5.85 18.23
N ALA A 20 -12.80 -6.00 17.43
CA ALA A 20 -12.65 -6.17 15.97
C ALA A 20 -12.00 -4.95 15.31
N ARG A 21 -12.34 -3.73 15.72
CA ARG A 21 -11.70 -2.49 15.23
C ARG A 21 -10.25 -2.37 15.66
N GLY A 22 -9.92 -2.73 16.89
CA GLY A 22 -8.55 -2.76 17.37
C GLY A 22 -7.71 -3.80 16.62
N ALA A 23 -8.23 -5.01 16.46
CA ALA A 23 -7.56 -6.10 15.74
C ALA A 23 -7.31 -5.75 14.26
N SER A 24 -8.29 -5.16 13.57
CA SER A 24 -8.10 -4.74 12.16
C SER A 24 -7.06 -3.62 12.02
N GLY A 25 -6.97 -2.69 12.97
CA GLY A 25 -5.92 -1.66 12.99
C GLY A 25 -4.53 -2.27 13.15
N VAL A 26 -4.36 -3.21 14.08
CA VAL A 26 -3.10 -3.92 14.28
C VAL A 26 -2.69 -4.71 13.03
N VAL A 27 -3.62 -5.46 12.43
CA VAL A 27 -3.37 -6.21 11.19
C VAL A 27 -2.93 -5.27 10.07
N LEU A 28 -3.61 -4.14 9.89
CA LEU A 28 -3.24 -3.14 8.88
C LEU A 28 -1.82 -2.61 9.08
N VAL A 29 -1.46 -2.28 10.31
CA VAL A 29 -0.10 -1.81 10.65
C VAL A 29 0.93 -2.90 10.36
N LEU A 30 0.69 -4.15 10.76
CA LEU A 30 1.60 -5.26 10.51
C LEU A 30 1.80 -5.51 9.01
N VAL A 31 0.71 -5.50 8.22
CA VAL A 31 0.79 -5.66 6.76
C VAL A 31 1.57 -4.50 6.14
N THR A 32 1.31 -3.26 6.57
CA THR A 32 2.04 -2.09 6.06
C THR A 32 3.54 -2.20 6.38
N VAL A 33 3.90 -2.53 7.61
CA VAL A 33 5.30 -2.72 8.01
C VAL A 33 5.96 -3.84 7.22
N ALA A 34 5.26 -4.96 7.00
CA ALA A 34 5.77 -6.07 6.21
C ALA A 34 6.02 -5.69 4.74
N VAL A 35 5.08 -4.98 4.11
CA VAL A 35 5.23 -4.51 2.71
C VAL A 35 6.37 -3.50 2.59
N VAL A 36 6.41 -2.50 3.47
CA VAL A 36 7.48 -1.49 3.49
C VAL A 36 8.83 -2.14 3.77
N GLY A 37 8.90 -3.07 4.73
CA GLY A 37 10.11 -3.82 5.04
C GLY A 37 10.60 -4.68 3.86
N ALA A 38 9.68 -5.36 3.16
CA ALA A 38 10.01 -6.16 1.98
C ALA A 38 10.58 -5.31 0.83
N MET A 39 10.27 -4.02 0.78
CA MET A 39 10.80 -3.11 -0.23
C MET A 39 12.09 -2.42 0.23
N LEU A 40 12.12 -1.88 1.45
CA LEU A 40 13.24 -1.07 1.93
C LEU A 40 14.45 -1.93 2.31
N VAL A 41 14.26 -3.01 3.05
CA VAL A 41 15.37 -3.81 3.57
C VAL A 41 16.24 -4.39 2.45
N PRO A 42 15.71 -5.04 1.41
CA PRO A 42 16.53 -5.52 0.29
C PRO A 42 17.22 -4.37 -0.46
N THR A 43 16.55 -3.23 -0.66
CA THR A 43 17.16 -2.06 -1.31
C THR A 43 18.37 -1.55 -0.53
N LEU A 44 18.27 -1.48 0.80
CA LEU A 44 19.39 -1.11 1.67
C LEU A 44 20.53 -2.15 1.65
N LEU A 45 20.21 -3.41 1.34
CA LEU A 45 21.18 -4.49 1.16
C LEU A 45 21.75 -4.58 -0.27
N GLY A 46 21.42 -3.61 -1.15
CA GLY A 46 21.96 -3.51 -2.50
C GLY A 46 21.18 -4.31 -3.56
N TYR A 47 19.96 -4.77 -3.25
CA TYR A 47 19.09 -5.40 -4.24
C TYR A 47 18.33 -4.37 -5.07
N ASN A 48 18.27 -4.61 -6.36
CA ASN A 48 17.35 -3.93 -7.28
C ASN A 48 16.03 -4.70 -7.34
N LEU A 49 14.91 -3.99 -7.35
CA LEU A 49 13.57 -4.57 -7.34
C LEU A 49 12.91 -4.39 -8.69
N TYR A 50 12.45 -5.49 -9.30
CA TYR A 50 11.75 -5.49 -10.58
C TYR A 50 10.40 -6.19 -10.46
N ALA A 51 9.32 -5.49 -10.83
CA ALA A 51 7.99 -6.09 -10.93
C ALA A 51 7.86 -6.81 -12.27
N ILE A 52 7.61 -8.10 -12.25
CA ILE A 52 7.52 -8.97 -13.43
C ILE A 52 6.12 -8.87 -14.04
N ASP A 53 5.99 -8.21 -15.17
CA ASP A 53 4.73 -8.04 -15.90
C ASP A 53 4.51 -9.09 -17.02
N GLY A 54 5.58 -9.75 -17.45
CA GLY A 54 5.58 -10.80 -18.48
C GLY A 54 5.55 -12.22 -17.92
N GLY A 55 5.09 -13.17 -18.73
CA GLY A 55 5.11 -14.62 -18.41
C GLY A 55 6.27 -15.38 -19.05
N SER A 56 7.26 -14.70 -19.64
CA SER A 56 8.37 -15.38 -20.35
C SER A 56 9.29 -16.21 -19.47
N MET A 57 9.25 -15.99 -18.16
CA MET A 57 10.05 -16.72 -17.16
C MET A 57 9.26 -17.79 -16.39
N GLU A 58 8.01 -18.04 -16.77
CA GLU A 58 7.23 -19.14 -16.18
C GLU A 58 7.92 -20.49 -16.47
N PRO A 59 7.87 -21.47 -15.58
CA PRO A 59 7.31 -21.37 -14.21
C PRO A 59 8.30 -20.84 -13.16
N THR A 60 9.54 -20.51 -13.52
CA THR A 60 10.62 -20.15 -12.57
C THR A 60 10.30 -18.84 -11.85
N ILE A 61 9.82 -17.84 -12.58
CA ILE A 61 9.40 -16.54 -12.04
C ILE A 61 8.00 -16.25 -12.55
N HIS A 62 7.04 -16.25 -11.63
CA HIS A 62 5.64 -16.04 -11.96
C HIS A 62 5.35 -14.60 -12.37
N ARG A 63 4.44 -14.41 -13.30
CA ARG A 63 3.90 -13.11 -13.63
C ARG A 63 3.29 -12.46 -12.39
N GLY A 64 3.59 -11.18 -12.16
CA GLY A 64 3.16 -10.46 -10.96
C GLY A 64 4.04 -10.69 -9.74
N ALA A 65 5.15 -11.41 -9.88
CA ALA A 65 6.15 -11.50 -8.83
C ALA A 65 6.97 -10.21 -8.73
N LEU A 66 7.51 -9.95 -7.54
CA LEU A 66 8.55 -8.97 -7.30
C LEU A 66 9.88 -9.69 -7.26
N ALA A 67 10.71 -9.47 -8.27
CA ALA A 67 12.05 -10.03 -8.37
C ALA A 67 13.06 -9.12 -7.63
N TYR A 68 13.99 -9.77 -6.95
CA TYR A 68 15.09 -9.17 -6.22
C TYR A 68 16.40 -9.59 -6.89
N ASP A 69 17.06 -8.63 -7.51
CA ASP A 69 18.26 -8.84 -8.28
C ASP A 69 19.45 -8.19 -7.58
N LEU A 70 20.54 -8.91 -7.45
CA LEU A 70 21.79 -8.39 -6.88
C LEU A 70 22.71 -7.94 -8.02
N GLU A 71 23.32 -6.76 -7.88
CA GLU A 71 24.38 -6.31 -8.80
C GLU A 71 25.64 -7.15 -8.60
N VAL A 72 26.04 -7.85 -9.65
CA VAL A 72 27.27 -8.67 -9.64
C VAL A 72 28.20 -8.23 -10.78
N PRO A 73 29.52 -8.37 -10.61
CA PRO A 73 30.45 -8.14 -11.70
C PRO A 73 30.11 -8.99 -12.93
N VAL A 74 30.18 -8.42 -14.13
CA VAL A 74 29.90 -9.14 -15.38
C VAL A 74 30.80 -10.37 -15.55
N SER A 75 32.02 -10.34 -14.99
CA SER A 75 32.98 -11.47 -14.98
C SER A 75 32.50 -12.68 -14.18
N GLU A 76 31.55 -12.50 -13.27
CA GLU A 76 30.97 -13.57 -12.44
C GLU A 76 29.76 -14.24 -13.07
N LEU A 77 29.21 -13.65 -14.13
CA LEU A 77 28.05 -14.20 -14.82
C LEU A 77 28.38 -15.55 -15.47
N ARG A 78 27.45 -16.48 -15.32
CA ARG A 78 27.55 -17.84 -15.81
C ARG A 78 26.34 -18.21 -16.67
N ARG A 79 26.51 -19.20 -17.52
CA ARG A 79 25.39 -19.86 -18.18
C ARG A 79 24.44 -20.44 -17.13
N GLY A 80 23.15 -20.16 -17.27
CA GLY A 80 22.11 -20.54 -16.31
C GLY A 80 21.67 -19.37 -15.40
N ASP A 81 22.50 -18.33 -15.25
CA ASP A 81 22.09 -17.14 -14.49
C ASP A 81 20.90 -16.45 -15.17
N VAL A 82 19.96 -15.97 -14.37
CA VAL A 82 18.89 -15.11 -14.84
C VAL A 82 19.30 -13.66 -14.61
N ILE A 83 19.22 -12.85 -15.64
CA ILE A 83 19.61 -11.43 -15.59
C ILE A 83 18.48 -10.52 -16.03
N THR A 84 18.44 -9.33 -15.45
CA THR A 84 17.50 -8.28 -15.81
C THR A 84 18.26 -7.19 -16.56
N TYR A 85 17.97 -6.99 -17.84
CA TYR A 85 18.71 -6.13 -18.73
C TYR A 85 17.79 -5.44 -19.75
N VAL A 86 18.29 -4.45 -20.49
CA VAL A 86 17.60 -3.81 -21.60
C VAL A 86 18.13 -4.41 -22.90
N PRO A 87 17.33 -5.17 -23.67
CA PRO A 87 17.78 -5.74 -24.92
C PRO A 87 18.13 -4.67 -25.97
N PRO A 88 19.11 -4.91 -26.85
CA PRO A 88 19.45 -3.97 -27.93
C PRO A 88 18.26 -3.60 -28.81
N GLY A 89 18.01 -2.28 -28.95
CA GLY A 89 16.88 -1.75 -29.72
C GLY A 89 15.54 -1.74 -28.99
N HIS A 90 15.53 -2.03 -27.70
CA HIS A 90 14.33 -1.94 -26.86
C HIS A 90 14.53 -0.88 -25.77
N SER A 91 13.43 -0.31 -25.29
CA SER A 91 13.42 0.62 -24.15
C SER A 91 12.92 -0.03 -22.84
N ARG A 92 12.44 -1.28 -22.92
CA ARG A 92 11.92 -2.00 -21.78
C ARG A 92 12.94 -2.98 -21.23
N VAL A 93 12.94 -3.09 -19.92
CA VAL A 93 13.71 -4.07 -19.17
C VAL A 93 13.12 -5.46 -19.39
N VAL A 94 13.97 -6.47 -19.58
CA VAL A 94 13.61 -7.88 -19.75
C VAL A 94 14.40 -8.72 -18.77
N THR A 95 13.77 -9.71 -18.19
CA THR A 95 14.40 -10.71 -17.30
C THR A 95 14.40 -12.04 -18.02
N HIS A 96 15.58 -12.53 -18.43
CA HIS A 96 15.74 -13.81 -19.14
C HIS A 96 16.98 -14.55 -18.62
N ARG A 97 17.05 -15.85 -18.95
CA ARG A 97 18.15 -16.73 -18.57
C ARG A 97 19.26 -16.71 -19.60
N ILE A 98 20.51 -16.62 -19.16
CA ILE A 98 21.69 -16.78 -20.02
C ILE A 98 21.79 -18.23 -20.44
N ILE A 99 21.65 -18.52 -21.73
CA ILE A 99 21.79 -19.85 -22.31
C ILE A 99 23.16 -20.08 -22.94
N GLU A 100 23.84 -18.99 -23.32
CA GLU A 100 25.14 -19.05 -23.99
C GLU A 100 26.00 -17.82 -23.63
N ILE A 101 27.29 -18.04 -23.41
CA ILE A 101 28.30 -16.99 -23.27
C ILE A 101 29.41 -17.31 -24.25
N ALA A 102 29.47 -16.58 -25.36
CA ALA A 102 30.53 -16.69 -26.36
C ALA A 102 31.61 -15.64 -26.15
N ARG A 103 32.83 -16.00 -26.43
CA ARG A 103 33.99 -15.08 -26.40
C ARG A 103 34.66 -15.06 -27.77
N PRO A 104 33.98 -14.49 -28.78
CA PRO A 104 34.47 -14.55 -30.17
C PRO A 104 35.73 -13.70 -30.39
N ASP A 105 35.97 -12.69 -29.55
CA ASP A 105 37.11 -11.78 -29.64
C ASP A 105 37.66 -11.47 -28.25
N PRO A 106 38.96 -11.71 -27.97
CA PRO A 106 39.62 -11.36 -26.74
C PRO A 106 39.54 -9.87 -26.37
N ARG A 107 39.38 -8.99 -27.37
CA ARG A 107 39.29 -7.53 -27.18
C ARG A 107 37.88 -7.03 -26.97
N GLY A 108 36.88 -7.80 -27.38
CA GLY A 108 35.48 -7.39 -27.41
C GLY A 108 34.64 -7.80 -26.21
N GLY A 109 35.22 -8.57 -25.29
CA GLY A 109 34.50 -9.11 -24.12
C GLY A 109 33.45 -10.18 -24.47
N PRO A 110 32.73 -10.70 -23.47
CA PRO A 110 31.75 -11.77 -23.65
C PRO A 110 30.51 -11.27 -24.40
N VAL A 111 29.95 -12.16 -25.24
CA VAL A 111 28.68 -11.99 -25.93
C VAL A 111 27.68 -12.94 -25.31
N TYR A 112 26.55 -12.43 -24.92
CA TYR A 112 25.48 -13.16 -24.22
C TYR A 112 24.34 -13.49 -25.15
N ARG A 113 23.77 -14.67 -25.01
CA ARG A 113 22.50 -15.08 -25.59
C ARG A 113 21.58 -15.53 -24.46
N THR A 114 20.35 -15.05 -24.48
CA THR A 114 19.36 -15.31 -23.45
C THR A 114 18.12 -15.99 -24.01
N GLN A 115 17.30 -16.50 -23.10
CA GLN A 115 16.01 -17.10 -23.41
C GLN A 115 15.11 -16.98 -22.17
N GLY A 116 13.84 -16.66 -22.38
CA GLY A 116 12.83 -16.81 -21.34
C GLY A 116 12.50 -18.28 -21.13
N ASP A 117 12.33 -18.69 -19.88
CA ASP A 117 12.12 -20.10 -19.50
C ASP A 117 10.85 -20.71 -20.16
N ALA A 118 9.81 -19.90 -20.38
CA ALA A 118 8.59 -20.28 -21.09
C ALA A 118 8.70 -20.18 -22.62
N ASN A 119 9.78 -19.61 -23.16
CA ASN A 119 9.90 -19.38 -24.59
C ASN A 119 10.42 -20.63 -25.28
N ALA A 120 9.79 -21.01 -26.41
CA ALA A 120 10.23 -22.15 -27.23
C ALA A 120 11.58 -21.90 -27.93
N ARG A 121 11.98 -20.64 -28.11
CA ARG A 121 13.17 -20.24 -28.84
C ARG A 121 14.00 -19.24 -28.06
N ALA A 122 15.32 -19.29 -28.29
CA ALA A 122 16.23 -18.28 -27.75
C ALA A 122 15.93 -16.89 -28.35
N ASP A 123 16.33 -15.87 -27.61
CA ASP A 123 16.22 -14.49 -28.07
C ASP A 123 17.02 -14.30 -29.37
N MET A 124 16.44 -13.55 -30.33
CA MET A 124 17.00 -13.46 -31.68
C MET A 124 18.35 -12.74 -31.71
N ARG A 125 18.59 -11.84 -30.76
CA ARG A 125 19.80 -11.01 -30.76
C ARG A 125 20.71 -11.41 -29.61
N THR A 126 21.98 -11.55 -29.92
CA THR A 126 23.05 -11.58 -28.92
C THR A 126 23.46 -10.16 -28.58
N PHE A 127 24.00 -9.95 -27.40
CA PHE A 127 24.39 -8.62 -26.91
C PHE A 127 25.64 -8.67 -26.05
N ARG A 128 26.23 -7.52 -25.85
CA ARG A 128 27.31 -7.29 -24.89
C ARG A 128 26.78 -6.44 -23.75
N LEU A 129 27.36 -6.59 -22.59
CA LEU A 129 27.09 -5.75 -21.44
C LEU A 129 28.16 -4.66 -21.38
N ASP A 130 27.72 -3.41 -21.54
CA ASP A 130 28.64 -2.26 -21.55
C ASP A 130 28.98 -1.77 -20.12
N ARG A 131 28.32 -2.32 -19.12
CA ARG A 131 28.55 -2.00 -17.71
C ARG A 131 29.49 -3.02 -17.06
N ALA A 132 30.18 -2.58 -15.99
CA ALA A 132 31.04 -3.45 -15.20
C ALA A 132 30.25 -4.44 -14.33
N SER A 133 29.02 -4.09 -13.97
CA SER A 133 28.09 -4.93 -13.18
C SER A 133 26.77 -5.13 -13.90
N GLN A 134 26.06 -6.18 -13.48
CA GLN A 134 24.76 -6.57 -14.04
C GLN A 134 23.86 -7.11 -12.94
N ALA A 135 22.58 -6.72 -13.00
CA ALA A 135 21.54 -7.23 -12.13
C ALA A 135 21.29 -8.72 -12.41
N ARG A 136 21.62 -9.57 -11.45
CA ARG A 136 21.41 -11.02 -11.46
C ARG A 136 20.31 -11.38 -10.49
N PHE A 137 19.30 -12.09 -10.97
CA PHE A 137 18.19 -12.58 -10.19
C PHE A 137 18.68 -13.44 -9.00
N SER A 138 18.16 -13.17 -7.82
CA SER A 138 18.43 -13.92 -6.61
C SER A 138 17.21 -14.71 -6.14
N PHE A 139 16.09 -14.04 -5.94
CA PHE A 139 14.81 -14.64 -5.54
C PHE A 139 13.65 -13.75 -5.93
N SER A 140 12.43 -14.26 -5.83
CA SER A 140 11.22 -13.46 -6.05
C SER A 140 10.14 -13.77 -5.02
N ILE A 141 9.29 -12.77 -4.75
CA ILE A 141 8.08 -12.92 -3.95
C ILE A 141 6.88 -12.85 -4.90
N PRO A 142 6.11 -13.94 -5.03
CA PRO A 142 4.97 -13.97 -5.93
C PRO A 142 3.90 -12.96 -5.48
N VAL A 143 3.08 -12.49 -6.43
CA VAL A 143 1.93 -11.59 -6.22
C VAL A 143 2.31 -10.15 -5.80
N VAL A 144 3.37 -9.95 -5.02
CA VAL A 144 3.76 -8.61 -4.51
C VAL A 144 4.09 -7.63 -5.64
N GLY A 145 4.60 -8.11 -6.77
CA GLY A 145 4.86 -7.30 -7.96
C GLY A 145 3.60 -6.65 -8.53
N TRP A 146 2.45 -7.30 -8.44
CA TRP A 146 1.19 -6.70 -8.86
C TRP A 146 0.88 -5.41 -8.11
N LEU A 147 1.16 -5.36 -6.82
CA LEU A 147 0.97 -4.14 -6.03
C LEU A 147 1.79 -2.98 -6.61
N LEU A 148 3.05 -3.21 -6.95
CA LEU A 148 3.92 -2.20 -7.57
C LEU A 148 3.47 -1.82 -8.98
N LEU A 149 3.07 -2.79 -9.80
CA LEU A 149 2.56 -2.54 -11.15
C LEU A 149 1.30 -1.67 -11.10
N TYR A 150 0.36 -1.97 -10.21
CA TYR A 150 -0.87 -1.17 -10.04
C TYR A 150 -0.57 0.20 -9.42
N LEU A 151 0.23 0.27 -8.34
CA LEU A 151 0.65 1.54 -7.74
C LEU A 151 1.53 2.37 -8.69
N GLY A 152 2.16 1.74 -9.67
CA GLY A 152 2.93 2.41 -10.72
C GLY A 152 2.05 3.25 -11.65
N THR A 153 0.77 2.94 -11.79
CA THR A 153 -0.13 3.67 -12.67
C THR A 153 -0.52 5.03 -12.06
N PRO A 154 -0.56 6.12 -12.86
CA PRO A 154 -0.89 7.45 -12.35
C PRO A 154 -2.24 7.51 -11.64
N ILE A 155 -3.24 6.84 -12.19
CA ILE A 155 -4.61 6.80 -11.64
C ILE A 155 -4.62 6.16 -10.25
N VAL A 156 -3.92 5.03 -10.07
CA VAL A 156 -3.90 4.34 -8.78
C VAL A 156 -3.11 5.14 -7.75
N LYS A 157 -2.03 5.82 -8.13
CA LYS A 157 -1.32 6.76 -7.24
C LYS A 157 -2.23 7.86 -6.74
N VAL A 158 -2.99 8.50 -7.64
CA VAL A 158 -3.95 9.55 -7.28
C VAL A 158 -5.04 9.01 -6.35
N LEU A 159 -5.59 7.83 -6.63
CA LEU A 159 -6.61 7.22 -5.77
C LEU A 159 -6.05 6.76 -4.42
N ALA A 160 -4.88 6.12 -4.41
CA ALA A 160 -4.29 5.57 -3.19
C ALA A 160 -3.80 6.65 -2.21
N LEU A 161 -3.33 7.78 -2.72
CA LEU A 161 -2.84 8.90 -1.91
C LEU A 161 -3.89 10.01 -1.77
N GLY A 162 -4.61 10.33 -2.85
CA GLY A 162 -5.56 11.43 -2.90
C GLY A 162 -6.86 11.13 -2.15
N LEU A 163 -7.41 9.91 -2.28
CA LEU A 163 -8.67 9.56 -1.61
C LEU A 163 -8.57 9.59 -0.07
N PRO A 164 -7.56 8.98 0.58
CA PRO A 164 -7.39 9.10 2.02
C PRO A 164 -7.15 10.55 2.47
N ALA A 165 -6.35 11.32 1.72
CA ALA A 165 -6.11 12.73 2.02
C ALA A 165 -7.41 13.56 1.92
N LEU A 166 -8.23 13.33 0.90
CA LEU A 166 -9.54 13.94 0.75
C LEU A 166 -10.49 13.59 1.90
N LEU A 167 -10.55 12.31 2.29
CA LEU A 167 -11.38 11.87 3.40
C LEU A 167 -10.96 12.52 4.74
N ILE A 168 -9.66 12.64 4.97
CA ILE A 168 -9.12 13.34 6.14
C ILE A 168 -9.49 14.82 6.10
N ALA A 169 -9.34 15.48 4.95
CA ALA A 169 -9.70 16.89 4.80
C ALA A 169 -11.20 17.12 5.04
N VAL A 170 -12.06 16.30 4.46
CA VAL A 170 -13.52 16.34 4.69
C VAL A 170 -13.85 16.09 6.16
N TRP A 171 -13.19 15.13 6.80
CA TRP A 171 -13.39 14.87 8.22
C TRP A 171 -12.97 16.06 9.10
N ILE A 172 -11.84 16.70 8.82
CA ILE A 172 -11.38 17.90 9.53
C ILE A 172 -12.40 19.04 9.37
N VAL A 173 -12.81 19.33 8.13
CA VAL A 173 -13.81 20.38 7.86
C VAL A 173 -15.13 20.11 8.59
N ALA A 174 -15.62 18.87 8.52
CA ALA A 174 -16.84 18.46 9.22
C ALA A 174 -16.71 18.55 10.75
N SER A 175 -15.52 18.28 11.31
CA SER A 175 -15.29 18.42 12.76
C SER A 175 -15.30 19.87 13.19
N LEU A 176 -14.66 20.76 12.43
CA LEU A 176 -14.66 22.21 12.69
C LEU A 176 -16.08 22.82 12.62
N TRP A 177 -16.86 22.37 11.63
CA TRP A 177 -18.25 22.85 11.50
C TRP A 177 -19.12 22.41 12.70
N ARG A 178 -18.91 21.18 13.22
CA ARG A 178 -19.62 20.71 14.40
C ARG A 178 -19.24 21.46 15.68
N GLU A 179 -17.97 21.82 15.82
CA GLU A 179 -17.50 22.61 16.97
C GLU A 179 -17.96 24.07 16.87
N GLY A 180 -17.88 24.69 15.69
CA GLY A 180 -18.37 26.04 15.47
C GLY A 180 -19.88 26.18 15.71
N GLY A 181 -20.68 25.18 15.29
CA GLY A 181 -22.12 25.17 15.53
C GLY A 181 -22.52 25.00 17.00
N ARG A 182 -21.67 24.37 17.83
CA ARG A 182 -21.89 24.30 19.27
C ARG A 182 -21.56 25.61 19.96
N ALA A 183 -20.44 26.23 19.60
CA ALA A 183 -20.03 27.51 20.16
C ALA A 183 -21.06 28.65 19.91
N LEU A 184 -21.71 28.65 18.73
CA LEU A 184 -22.76 29.62 18.40
C LEU A 184 -24.05 29.39 19.22
N ARG A 185 -24.38 28.13 19.56
CA ARG A 185 -25.54 27.82 20.39
C ARG A 185 -25.32 28.15 21.87
N GLU A 186 -24.10 28.02 22.38
CA GLU A 186 -23.73 28.40 23.77
C GLU A 186 -23.65 29.92 23.93
N GLN A 187 -23.52 30.69 22.85
CA GLN A 187 -23.44 32.15 22.87
C GLN A 187 -24.78 32.86 22.58
N ASP A 188 -25.87 32.11 22.40
CA ASP A 188 -27.19 32.70 22.18
C ASP A 188 -27.94 32.92 23.51
N PRO A 189 -27.78 34.09 24.13
CA PRO A 189 -28.43 34.41 25.42
C PRO A 189 -29.95 34.47 25.30
N ALA A 190 -30.50 34.62 24.09
CA ALA A 190 -31.94 34.63 23.85
C ALA A 190 -32.56 33.23 24.06
N ALA A 191 -31.80 32.15 23.87
CA ALA A 191 -32.29 30.78 24.09
C ALA A 191 -32.47 30.47 25.59
N GLU A 192 -31.63 31.04 26.46
CA GLU A 192 -31.78 30.91 27.92
C GLU A 192 -32.94 31.77 28.43
N GLU A 193 -33.12 32.97 27.89
CA GLU A 193 -34.20 33.88 28.31
C GLU A 193 -35.59 33.36 27.89
N TYR A 194 -35.73 32.76 26.68
CA TYR A 194 -36.97 32.11 26.26
C TYR A 194 -37.29 30.87 27.07
N GLY A 195 -36.28 30.06 27.40
CA GLY A 195 -36.43 28.84 28.23
C GLY A 195 -36.84 29.19 29.68
N ALA A 196 -36.39 30.33 30.23
CA ALA A 196 -36.77 30.81 31.55
C ALA A 196 -38.23 31.36 31.57
N LEU A 197 -38.67 32.04 30.52
CA LEU A 197 -40.04 32.55 30.39
C LEU A 197 -41.07 31.40 30.27
N ASP A 198 -40.75 30.38 29.46
CA ASP A 198 -41.62 29.18 29.35
C ASP A 198 -41.73 28.41 30.68
N ALA A 199 -40.67 28.32 31.44
CA ALA A 199 -40.69 27.67 32.77
C ALA A 199 -41.50 28.45 33.80
N GLU A 200 -41.52 29.79 33.72
CA GLU A 200 -42.28 30.66 34.61
C GLU A 200 -43.78 30.57 34.28
N ASP A 201 -44.16 30.54 33.01
CA ASP A 201 -45.53 30.36 32.57
C ASP A 201 -46.10 28.98 32.95
N GLU A 202 -45.32 27.90 32.82
CA GLU A 202 -45.74 26.57 33.31
C GLU A 202 -46.00 26.52 34.83
N GLN A 203 -45.20 27.25 35.61
CA GLN A 203 -45.40 27.31 37.06
C GLN A 203 -46.66 28.14 37.43
N LEU A 204 -46.92 29.19 36.69
CA LEU A 204 -48.13 30.01 36.92
C LEU A 204 -49.42 29.25 36.56
N VAL A 205 -49.42 28.51 35.48
CA VAL A 205 -50.54 27.65 35.06
C VAL A 205 -50.80 26.51 36.02
N SER A 206 -49.71 25.86 36.49
CA SER A 206 -49.76 24.76 37.47
C SER A 206 -50.27 25.24 38.86
N GLY A 207 -49.83 26.44 39.26
CA GLY A 207 -50.26 27.04 40.53
C GLY A 207 -51.71 27.52 40.58
N ALA A 208 -52.27 27.92 39.43
CA ALA A 208 -53.65 28.33 39.28
C ALA A 208 -54.68 27.15 39.37
N GLY A 209 -54.25 25.96 38.86
CA GLY A 209 -55.06 24.73 38.89
C GLY A 209 -55.19 24.08 40.27
N ALA A 210 -54.36 24.45 41.25
CA ALA A 210 -54.37 23.87 42.59
C ALA A 210 -55.23 24.66 43.61
N ARG A 211 -55.90 25.73 43.17
CA ARG A 211 -56.74 26.59 44.05
C ARG A 211 -58.20 26.64 43.62
N ALA A 212 -58.71 25.71 42.80
CA ALA A 212 -60.11 25.59 42.44
C ALA A 212 -60.81 24.39 43.11
#